data_ed5df9a85a7ec8bb3ecf2c749b7a6817
#
_entry.id   ed5df9a85a7ec8bb3ecf2c749b7a6817
#
_cell.length_a   1.000
_cell.length_b   1.000
_cell.length_c   1.000
_cell.angle_alpha   90.00
_cell.angle_beta   90.00
_cell.angle_gamma   90.00
#
_symmetry.space_group_name_H-M   'P 1'
#
loop_
_entity.id
_entity.type
_entity.pdbx_description
1 polymer ?
#
loop_
_entity_poly.entity_id
_entity_poly.type
_entity_poly.pdbx_seq_one_letter_code
_entity_poly.pdbx_strand_id
1 'polypeptide(L)'
;MTFNWNYMLSLLSDVDFWQATWTVIKLSLLTWAFSIVLGFILALAKQSPRKLFNAPARLYIWLFRSMPLLVLLIFVYNMPQALPAFAPVLNDPFWAGLLAMVLSEAAYIAEIHRGGLLSIPKGQSEAARALGLRYAGTQWRVVIPQALRVALPALANEYIAIVKLSSL
;
A
#
# COMPACT_ATOMS: atom_id res chain seq x y z
N MET A 1 36.78 11.92 -1.08
CA MET A 1 35.79 12.37 -2.08
C MET A 1 35.47 13.83 -1.78
N THR A 2 35.81 14.76 -2.65
CA THR A 2 35.45 16.18 -2.48
C THR A 2 34.03 16.37 -3.02
N PHE A 3 33.14 16.88 -2.19
CA PHE A 3 31.76 17.17 -2.57
C PHE A 3 31.73 18.35 -3.55
N ASN A 4 31.15 18.16 -4.73
CA ASN A 4 31.12 19.20 -5.77
C ASN A 4 29.81 20.03 -5.68
N TRP A 5 29.89 21.14 -4.98
CA TRP A 5 28.78 22.08 -4.77
C TRP A 5 28.22 22.66 -6.08
N ASN A 6 29.11 22.94 -7.06
CA ASN A 6 28.67 23.51 -8.35
C ASN A 6 27.83 22.53 -9.15
N TYR A 7 28.17 21.23 -9.11
CA TYR A 7 27.36 20.18 -9.71
C TYR A 7 25.99 20.05 -9.03
N MET A 8 25.96 20.08 -7.71
CA MET A 8 24.69 20.02 -6.97
C MET A 8 23.77 21.20 -7.30
N LEU A 9 24.32 22.40 -7.40
CA LEU A 9 23.55 23.60 -7.78
C LEU A 9 23.07 23.55 -9.23
N SER A 10 23.86 22.97 -10.15
CA SER A 10 23.45 22.81 -11.54
C SER A 10 22.26 21.86 -11.72
N LEU A 11 22.11 20.85 -10.85
CA LEU A 11 20.94 19.96 -10.87
C LEU A 11 19.62 20.70 -10.60
N LEU A 12 19.64 21.78 -9.82
CA LEU A 12 18.43 22.57 -9.55
C LEU A 12 17.92 23.31 -10.80
N SER A 13 18.79 23.50 -11.80
CA SER A 13 18.44 24.12 -13.09
C SER A 13 18.14 23.08 -14.16
N ASP A 14 18.31 21.80 -13.86
CA ASP A 14 18.14 20.70 -14.80
C ASP A 14 16.64 20.28 -14.87
N VAL A 15 16.08 20.33 -16.06
CA VAL A 15 14.69 19.94 -16.33
C VAL A 15 14.47 18.45 -16.08
N ASP A 16 15.44 17.61 -16.45
CA ASP A 16 15.36 16.15 -16.28
C ASP A 16 15.34 15.76 -14.81
N PHE A 17 16.06 16.49 -13.96
CA PHE A 17 16.01 16.30 -12.51
C PHE A 17 14.61 16.56 -11.95
N TRP A 18 13.94 17.61 -12.39
CA TRP A 18 12.58 17.92 -11.93
C TRP A 18 11.54 16.95 -12.48
N GLN A 19 11.69 16.49 -13.72
CA GLN A 19 10.83 15.47 -14.31
C GLN A 19 10.96 14.14 -13.57
N ALA A 20 12.18 13.70 -13.26
CA ALA A 20 12.44 12.51 -12.45
C ALA A 20 11.83 12.64 -11.05
N THR A 21 12.04 13.79 -10.38
CA THR A 21 11.45 14.09 -9.07
C THR A 21 9.92 14.01 -9.11
N TRP A 22 9.31 14.60 -10.13
CA TRP A 22 7.85 14.55 -10.31
C TRP A 22 7.33 13.12 -10.53
N THR A 23 8.08 12.31 -11.28
CA THR A 23 7.76 10.89 -11.52
C THR A 23 7.78 10.10 -10.20
N VAL A 24 8.79 10.30 -9.36
CA VAL A 24 8.89 9.69 -8.03
C VAL A 24 7.71 10.11 -7.14
N ILE A 25 7.38 11.40 -7.11
CA ILE A 25 6.24 11.91 -6.32
C ILE A 25 4.93 11.29 -6.79
N LYS A 26 4.68 11.28 -8.10
CA LYS A 26 3.47 10.64 -8.65
C LYS A 26 3.39 9.16 -8.33
N LEU A 27 4.48 8.44 -8.57
CA LEU A 27 4.54 6.99 -8.34
C LEU A 27 4.28 6.67 -6.88
N SER A 28 4.95 7.35 -5.94
CA SER A 28 4.79 7.09 -4.51
C SER A 28 3.40 7.46 -3.99
N LEU A 29 2.83 8.59 -4.42
CA LEU A 29 1.48 8.98 -4.03
C LEU A 29 0.41 8.01 -4.55
N LEU A 30 0.50 7.60 -5.82
CA LEU A 30 -0.43 6.63 -6.40
C LEU A 30 -0.29 5.27 -5.74
N THR A 31 0.95 4.80 -5.53
CA THR A 31 1.21 3.56 -4.79
C THR A 31 0.56 3.61 -3.42
N TRP A 32 0.80 4.66 -2.64
CA TRP A 32 0.25 4.80 -1.30
C TRP A 32 -1.28 4.83 -1.30
N ALA A 33 -1.90 5.63 -2.19
CA ALA A 33 -3.34 5.76 -2.29
C ALA A 33 -4.02 4.43 -2.64
N PHE A 34 -3.54 3.73 -3.67
CA PHE A 34 -4.10 2.44 -4.08
C PHE A 34 -3.85 1.34 -3.02
N SER A 35 -2.67 1.36 -2.40
CA SER A 35 -2.32 0.40 -1.36
C SER A 35 -3.12 0.59 -0.07
N ILE A 36 -3.50 1.81 0.30
CA ILE A 36 -4.41 2.06 1.43
C ILE A 36 -5.77 1.40 1.17
N VAL A 37 -6.35 1.59 -0.01
CA VAL A 37 -7.66 1.04 -0.35
C VAL A 37 -7.60 -0.48 -0.42
N LEU A 38 -6.65 -1.03 -1.17
CA LEU A 38 -6.50 -2.48 -1.32
C LEU A 38 -6.13 -3.14 0.01
N GLY A 39 -5.21 -2.54 0.78
CA GLY A 39 -4.80 -3.02 2.09
C GLY A 39 -5.95 -3.02 3.10
N PHE A 40 -6.82 -2.02 3.06
CA PHE A 40 -8.01 -1.99 3.91
C PHE A 40 -8.99 -3.14 3.58
N ILE A 41 -9.24 -3.37 2.29
CA ILE A 41 -10.07 -4.50 1.83
C ILE A 41 -9.48 -5.83 2.29
N LEU A 42 -8.16 -6.02 2.13
CA LEU A 42 -7.44 -7.22 2.56
C LEU A 42 -7.50 -7.41 4.08
N ALA A 43 -7.38 -6.32 4.86
CA ALA A 43 -7.49 -6.37 6.32
C ALA A 43 -8.88 -6.84 6.78
N LEU A 44 -9.94 -6.31 6.16
CA LEU A 44 -11.32 -6.75 6.44
C LEU A 44 -11.56 -8.19 6.00
N ALA A 45 -11.08 -8.57 4.81
CA ALA A 45 -11.19 -9.94 4.32
C ALA A 45 -10.47 -10.94 5.22
N LYS A 46 -9.25 -10.59 5.68
CA LYS A 46 -8.46 -11.43 6.62
C LYS A 46 -9.15 -11.62 7.97
N GLN A 47 -9.96 -10.68 8.42
CA GLN A 47 -10.73 -10.79 9.67
C GLN A 47 -12.11 -11.46 9.50
N SER A 48 -12.52 -11.73 8.27
CA SER A 48 -13.80 -12.37 8.00
C SER A 48 -13.87 -13.77 8.62
N PRO A 49 -14.99 -14.17 9.24
CA PRO A 49 -15.18 -15.54 9.69
C PRO A 49 -15.33 -16.54 8.54
N ARG A 50 -15.62 -16.07 7.33
CA ARG A 50 -15.81 -16.91 6.16
C ARG A 50 -14.47 -17.25 5.52
N LYS A 51 -14.12 -18.54 5.46
CA LYS A 51 -12.87 -19.04 4.86
C LYS A 51 -12.69 -18.58 3.40
N LEU A 52 -13.79 -18.37 2.66
CA LEU A 52 -13.77 -17.88 1.28
C LEU A 52 -13.07 -16.52 1.11
N PHE A 53 -13.18 -15.63 2.09
CA PHE A 53 -12.52 -14.32 2.07
C PHE A 53 -11.18 -14.32 2.82
N ASN A 54 -11.15 -15.02 3.94
CA ASN A 54 -10.00 -15.03 4.84
C ASN A 54 -8.80 -15.79 4.23
N ALA A 55 -9.01 -16.96 3.61
CA ALA A 55 -7.91 -17.77 3.09
C ALA A 55 -7.16 -17.07 1.94
N PRO A 56 -7.82 -16.53 0.87
CA PRO A 56 -7.11 -15.82 -0.18
C PRO A 56 -6.43 -14.54 0.31
N ALA A 57 -7.03 -13.80 1.27
CA ALA A 57 -6.40 -12.61 1.83
C ALA A 57 -5.13 -12.97 2.63
N ARG A 58 -5.14 -14.06 3.39
CA ARG A 58 -3.94 -14.55 4.10
C ARG A 58 -2.85 -14.98 3.12
N LEU A 59 -3.23 -15.72 2.07
CA LEU A 59 -2.29 -16.18 1.04
C LEU A 59 -1.65 -14.98 0.34
N TYR A 60 -2.45 -13.99 -0.07
CA TYR A 60 -1.97 -12.76 -0.68
C TYR A 60 -0.95 -12.05 0.22
N ILE A 61 -1.33 -11.78 1.46
CA ILE A 61 -0.46 -11.06 2.41
C ILE A 61 0.82 -11.84 2.68
N TRP A 62 0.73 -13.16 2.85
CA TRP A 62 1.90 -14.01 3.04
C TRP A 62 2.83 -13.97 1.83
N LEU A 63 2.29 -14.14 0.62
CA LEU A 63 3.06 -14.17 -0.63
C LEU A 63 3.81 -12.86 -0.86
N PHE A 64 3.09 -11.73 -0.89
CA PHE A 64 3.67 -10.43 -1.25
C PHE A 64 4.59 -9.85 -0.18
N ARG A 65 4.42 -10.20 1.10
CA ARG A 65 5.37 -9.83 2.16
C ARG A 65 6.62 -10.70 2.19
N SER A 66 6.57 -11.90 1.63
CA SER A 66 7.73 -12.79 1.57
C SER A 66 8.61 -12.56 0.34
N MET A 67 8.10 -11.85 -0.66
CA MET A 67 8.79 -11.61 -1.92
C MET A 67 9.56 -10.27 -1.87
N PRO A 68 10.86 -10.25 -2.19
CA PRO A 68 11.60 -9.00 -2.35
C PRO A 68 10.99 -8.14 -3.46
N LEU A 69 10.80 -6.83 -3.20
CA LEU A 69 10.19 -5.92 -4.17
C LEU A 69 10.90 -5.91 -5.51
N LEU A 70 12.24 -5.95 -5.52
CA LEU A 70 13.03 -5.99 -6.76
C LEU A 70 12.67 -7.21 -7.63
N VAL A 71 12.49 -8.38 -7.01
CA VAL A 71 12.08 -9.61 -7.73
C VAL A 71 10.69 -9.43 -8.32
N LEU A 72 9.76 -8.84 -7.57
CA LEU A 72 8.41 -8.56 -8.04
C LEU A 72 8.39 -7.56 -9.20
N LEU A 73 9.23 -6.50 -9.13
CA LEU A 73 9.40 -5.53 -10.22
C LEU A 73 9.86 -6.20 -11.51
N ILE A 74 10.90 -7.03 -11.44
CA ILE A 74 11.41 -7.79 -12.58
C ILE A 74 10.33 -8.70 -13.15
N PHE A 75 9.59 -9.39 -12.29
CA PHE A 75 8.52 -10.31 -12.71
C PHE A 75 7.38 -9.56 -13.42
N VAL A 76 6.89 -8.46 -12.85
CA VAL A 76 5.79 -7.66 -13.43
C VAL A 76 6.22 -7.00 -14.74
N TYR A 77 7.43 -6.45 -14.80
CA TYR A 77 7.95 -5.80 -16.01
C TYR A 77 8.11 -6.79 -17.18
N ASN A 78 8.49 -8.04 -16.90
CA ASN A 78 8.63 -9.07 -17.93
C ASN A 78 7.33 -9.87 -18.18
N MET A 79 6.25 -9.62 -17.44
CA MET A 79 4.98 -10.33 -17.61
C MET A 79 4.40 -10.26 -19.04
N PRO A 80 4.50 -9.14 -19.79
CA PRO A 80 4.03 -9.07 -21.18
C PRO A 80 4.64 -10.10 -22.13
N GLN A 81 5.86 -10.56 -21.86
CA GLN A 81 6.52 -11.58 -22.68
C GLN A 81 5.83 -12.95 -22.54
N ALA A 82 5.34 -13.27 -21.35
CA ALA A 82 4.61 -14.52 -21.10
C ALA A 82 3.10 -14.37 -21.36
N LEU A 83 2.56 -13.20 -21.13
CA LEU A 83 1.12 -12.88 -21.23
C LEU A 83 0.93 -11.58 -22.04
N PRO A 84 0.89 -11.65 -23.39
CA PRO A 84 0.82 -10.46 -24.27
C PRO A 84 -0.40 -9.57 -24.04
N ALA A 85 -1.46 -10.08 -23.44
CA ALA A 85 -2.66 -9.30 -23.08
C ALA A 85 -2.35 -8.11 -22.14
N PHE A 86 -1.29 -8.19 -21.35
CA PHE A 86 -0.87 -7.12 -20.45
C PHE A 86 0.09 -6.10 -21.11
N ALA A 87 0.58 -6.38 -22.31
CA ALA A 87 1.53 -5.52 -23.02
C ALA A 87 1.06 -4.06 -23.20
N PRO A 88 -0.21 -3.75 -23.48
CA PRO A 88 -0.66 -2.36 -23.66
C PRO A 88 -0.44 -1.47 -22.41
N VAL A 89 -0.35 -2.07 -21.24
CA VAL A 89 -0.19 -1.35 -19.97
C VAL A 89 1.23 -1.54 -19.40
N LEU A 90 1.71 -2.78 -19.34
CA LEU A 90 2.94 -3.11 -18.60
C LEU A 90 4.23 -2.94 -19.44
N ASN A 91 4.13 -2.63 -20.73
CA ASN A 91 5.31 -2.20 -21.50
C ASN A 91 5.79 -0.81 -21.10
N ASP A 92 4.95 0.00 -20.46
CA ASP A 92 5.38 1.26 -19.86
C ASP A 92 5.95 0.98 -18.45
N PRO A 93 7.23 1.35 -18.19
CA PRO A 93 7.89 1.12 -16.91
C PRO A 93 7.17 1.73 -15.71
N PHE A 94 6.49 2.87 -15.91
CA PHE A 94 5.74 3.53 -14.84
C PHE A 94 4.58 2.67 -14.34
N TRP A 95 3.78 2.10 -15.25
CA TRP A 95 2.63 1.27 -14.87
C TRP A 95 3.07 -0.09 -14.32
N ALA A 96 4.13 -0.67 -14.87
CA ALA A 96 4.69 -1.90 -14.32
C ALA A 96 5.23 -1.69 -12.90
N GLY A 97 5.98 -0.60 -12.68
CA GLY A 97 6.47 -0.20 -11.37
C GLY A 97 5.33 0.07 -10.38
N LEU A 98 4.32 0.85 -10.82
CA LEU A 98 3.15 1.14 -9.98
C LEU A 98 2.42 -0.14 -9.56
N LEU A 99 2.17 -1.07 -10.48
CA LEU A 99 1.50 -2.32 -10.17
C LEU A 99 2.30 -3.16 -9.17
N ALA A 100 3.60 -3.35 -9.40
CA ALA A 100 4.45 -4.13 -8.51
C ALA A 100 4.49 -3.53 -7.10
N MET A 101 4.68 -2.21 -7.01
CA MET A 101 4.70 -1.50 -5.72
C MET A 101 3.34 -1.60 -5.01
N VAL A 102 2.21 -1.40 -5.70
CA VAL A 102 0.88 -1.52 -5.10
C VAL A 102 0.63 -2.93 -4.58
N LEU A 103 1.00 -3.96 -5.33
CA LEU A 103 0.82 -5.36 -4.90
C LEU A 103 1.63 -5.67 -3.63
N SER A 104 2.86 -5.19 -3.55
CA SER A 104 3.70 -5.36 -2.38
C SER A 104 3.17 -4.56 -1.19
N GLU A 105 3.01 -3.25 -1.35
CA GLU A 105 2.68 -2.32 -0.28
C GLU A 105 1.28 -2.56 0.30
N ALA A 106 0.32 -2.98 -0.51
CA ALA A 106 -1.01 -3.35 -0.02
C ALA A 106 -0.96 -4.48 1.03
N ALA A 107 0.01 -5.39 0.93
CA ALA A 107 0.16 -6.46 1.91
C ALA A 107 0.71 -5.94 3.25
N TYR A 108 1.62 -4.96 3.24
CA TYR A 108 2.11 -4.29 4.46
C TYR A 108 1.03 -3.42 5.08
N ILE A 109 0.38 -2.58 4.30
CA ILE A 109 -0.71 -1.70 4.73
C ILE A 109 -1.91 -2.50 5.27
N ALA A 110 -2.19 -3.69 4.73
CA ALA A 110 -3.22 -4.58 5.27
C ALA A 110 -2.94 -4.96 6.74
N GLU A 111 -1.69 -5.21 7.11
CA GLU A 111 -1.33 -5.50 8.49
C GLU A 111 -1.41 -4.25 9.40
N ILE A 112 -1.09 -3.07 8.87
CA ILE A 112 -1.26 -1.80 9.59
C ILE A 112 -2.75 -1.57 9.90
N HIS A 113 -3.62 -1.71 8.91
CA HIS A 113 -5.07 -1.60 9.11
C HIS A 113 -5.60 -2.67 10.10
N ARG A 114 -5.12 -3.91 9.96
CA ARG A 114 -5.50 -4.98 10.88
C ARG A 114 -5.07 -4.68 12.31
N GLY A 115 -3.85 -4.16 12.52
CA GLY A 115 -3.37 -3.71 13.81
C GLY A 115 -4.28 -2.63 14.41
N GLY A 116 -4.64 -1.62 13.62
CA GLY A 116 -5.58 -0.58 14.01
C GLY A 116 -6.95 -1.12 14.40
N LEU A 117 -7.51 -2.07 13.62
CA LEU A 117 -8.81 -2.69 13.94
C LEU A 117 -8.76 -3.51 15.24
N LEU A 118 -7.66 -4.21 15.49
CA LEU A 118 -7.48 -5.04 16.70
C LEU A 118 -7.18 -4.21 17.96
N SER A 119 -6.70 -2.99 17.81
CA SER A 119 -6.39 -2.11 18.96
C SER A 119 -7.65 -1.52 19.60
N ILE A 120 -8.82 -1.59 18.93
CA ILE A 120 -10.06 -1.04 19.48
C ILE A 120 -10.60 -1.95 20.57
N PRO A 121 -10.82 -1.42 21.79
CA PRO A 121 -11.33 -2.21 22.91
C PRO A 121 -12.70 -2.82 22.58
N LYS A 122 -12.92 -4.08 22.96
CA LYS A 122 -14.20 -4.78 22.74
C LYS A 122 -15.41 -4.05 23.34
N GLY A 123 -15.19 -3.34 24.45
CA GLY A 123 -16.23 -2.54 25.10
C GLY A 123 -16.85 -1.47 24.18
N GLN A 124 -16.11 -0.96 23.18
CA GLN A 124 -16.66 -0.03 22.20
C GLN A 124 -17.75 -0.70 21.33
N SER A 125 -17.49 -1.93 20.90
CA SER A 125 -18.46 -2.71 20.14
C SER A 125 -19.64 -3.19 21.02
N GLU A 126 -19.41 -3.46 22.29
CA GLU A 126 -20.44 -3.86 23.25
C GLU A 126 -21.36 -2.70 23.59
N ALA A 127 -20.81 -1.52 23.88
CA ALA A 127 -21.57 -0.30 24.12
C ALA A 127 -22.43 0.10 22.90
N ALA A 128 -21.85 0.03 21.70
CA ALA A 128 -22.60 0.32 20.47
C ALA A 128 -23.79 -0.62 20.27
N ARG A 129 -23.61 -1.92 20.58
CA ARG A 129 -24.71 -2.91 20.53
C ARG A 129 -25.75 -2.69 21.61
N ALA A 130 -25.35 -2.31 22.81
CA ALA A 130 -26.27 -1.95 23.89
C ALA A 130 -27.19 -0.77 23.52
N LEU A 131 -26.67 0.16 22.68
CA LEU A 131 -27.44 1.26 22.09
C LEU A 131 -28.28 0.85 20.87
N GLY A 132 -28.39 -0.44 20.55
CA GLY A 132 -29.22 -0.97 19.46
C GLY A 132 -28.56 -0.94 18.07
N LEU A 133 -27.25 -0.63 17.96
CA LEU A 133 -26.58 -0.65 16.67
C LEU A 133 -26.39 -2.09 16.16
N ARG A 134 -26.79 -2.34 14.92
CA ARG A 134 -26.49 -3.60 14.22
C ARG A 134 -24.99 -3.72 13.96
N TYR A 135 -24.50 -4.94 13.72
CA TYR A 135 -23.08 -5.23 13.48
C TYR A 135 -22.44 -4.27 12.46
N ALA A 136 -23.05 -4.11 11.29
CA ALA A 136 -22.54 -3.19 10.26
C ALA A 136 -22.46 -1.74 10.76
N GLY A 137 -23.50 -1.25 11.47
CA GLY A 137 -23.51 0.08 12.07
C GLY A 137 -22.40 0.26 13.10
N THR A 138 -22.17 -0.73 13.95
CA THR A 138 -21.07 -0.75 14.92
C THR A 138 -19.72 -0.65 14.21
N GLN A 139 -19.50 -1.44 13.15
CA GLN A 139 -18.23 -1.41 12.43
C GLN A 139 -18.01 -0.04 11.76
N TRP A 140 -18.95 0.45 10.95
CA TRP A 140 -18.77 1.66 10.15
C TRP A 140 -18.80 2.96 10.96
N ARG A 141 -19.59 3.03 12.04
CA ARG A 141 -19.76 4.26 12.83
C ARG A 141 -18.85 4.36 14.05
N VAL A 142 -18.40 3.21 14.59
CA VAL A 142 -17.64 3.19 15.84
C VAL A 142 -16.23 2.62 15.65
N VAL A 143 -16.11 1.39 15.16
CA VAL A 143 -14.82 0.67 15.13
C VAL A 143 -13.88 1.23 14.03
N ILE A 144 -14.33 1.28 12.78
CA ILE A 144 -13.49 1.67 11.65
C ILE A 144 -12.95 3.10 11.79
N PRO A 145 -13.74 4.13 12.14
CA PRO A 145 -13.20 5.49 12.30
C PRO A 145 -12.13 5.59 13.38
N GLN A 146 -12.28 4.86 14.48
CA GLN A 146 -11.27 4.82 15.54
C GLN A 146 -10.02 4.06 15.08
N ALA A 147 -10.20 2.91 14.43
CA ALA A 147 -9.10 2.09 13.92
C ALA A 147 -8.25 2.85 12.89
N LEU A 148 -8.89 3.61 11.99
CA LEU A 148 -8.17 4.44 11.01
C LEU A 148 -7.34 5.52 11.70
N ARG A 149 -7.87 6.18 12.74
CA ARG A 149 -7.11 7.17 13.51
C ARG A 149 -5.87 6.56 14.17
N VAL A 150 -5.98 5.35 14.71
CA VAL A 150 -4.83 4.63 15.28
C VAL A 150 -3.83 4.22 14.21
N ALA A 151 -4.29 3.85 13.02
CA ALA A 151 -3.44 3.44 11.90
C ALA A 151 -2.71 4.62 11.22
N LEU A 152 -3.24 5.84 11.30
CA LEU A 152 -2.71 7.02 10.59
C LEU A 152 -1.21 7.25 10.74
N PRO A 153 -0.61 7.23 11.95
CA PRO A 153 0.83 7.45 12.10
C PRO A 153 1.66 6.37 11.38
N ALA A 154 1.22 5.11 11.44
CA ALA A 154 1.89 4.01 10.76
C ALA A 154 1.74 4.12 9.23
N LEU A 155 0.58 4.53 8.73
CA LEU A 155 0.36 4.80 7.30
C LEU A 155 1.22 5.95 6.78
N ALA A 156 1.42 7.01 7.58
CA ALA A 156 2.32 8.11 7.23
C ALA A 156 3.78 7.64 7.16
N ASN A 157 4.22 6.81 8.11
CA ASN A 157 5.55 6.20 8.07
C ASN A 157 5.74 5.29 6.86
N GLU A 158 4.70 4.56 6.46
CA GLU A 158 4.73 3.72 5.27
C GLU A 158 4.89 4.53 3.99
N TYR A 159 4.27 5.72 3.91
CA TYR A 159 4.51 6.63 2.78
C TYR A 159 5.99 7.01 2.64
N ILE A 160 6.68 7.28 3.75
CA ILE A 160 8.13 7.56 3.74
C ILE A 160 8.92 6.34 3.24
N ALA A 161 8.51 5.13 3.62
CA ALA A 161 9.12 3.90 3.12
C ALA A 161 8.91 3.75 1.61
N ILE A 162 7.69 3.98 1.09
CA ILE A 162 7.36 3.94 -0.33
C ILE A 162 8.23 4.91 -1.15
N VAL A 163 8.41 6.15 -0.67
CA VAL A 163 9.29 7.12 -1.33
C VAL A 163 10.73 6.62 -1.42
N LYS A 164 11.24 5.96 -0.39
CA LYS A 164 12.59 5.36 -0.42
C LYS A 164 12.67 4.17 -1.38
N LEU A 165 11.62 3.34 -1.43
CA LEU A 165 11.56 2.18 -2.32
C LEU A 165 11.44 2.56 -3.80
N SER A 166 10.92 3.75 -4.12
CA SER A 166 10.84 4.23 -5.51
C SER A 166 12.20 4.51 -6.14
N SER A 167 13.31 4.44 -5.37
CA SER A 167 14.68 4.57 -5.88
C SER A 167 15.29 3.23 -6.37
N LEU A 168 14.55 2.12 -6.28
CA LEU A 168 14.92 0.83 -6.84
C LEU A 168 14.62 0.75 -8.32
#